data_0b607052ac4f3f1edd2794fb033cd56b
#
_entry.id   0b607052ac4f3f1edd2794fb033cd56b
#
_cell.length_a   1.000
_cell.length_b   1.000
_cell.length_c   1.000
_cell.angle_alpha   90.00
_cell.angle_beta   90.00
_cell.angle_gamma   90.00
#
_symmetry.space_group_name_H-M   'P 1'
#
loop_
_entity.id
_entity.type
_entity.pdbx_description
1 polymer ?
#
loop_
_entity_poly.entity_id
_entity_poly.type
_entity_poly.pdbx_seq_one_letter_code
_entity_poly.pdbx_strand_id
1 'polypeptide(L)'
;MTNATKDLSPIDSIIRNRHSTRSFKPDPVPKSLLQECLLLAQRGAASNSNIQNWRLTLASGPAKDRIVKALAHAAETIEPKPLPLPTQFQHHRDNLVQLLYGAQGHDLMGEDKKDARQQARLKNYSFFGAPVVGVISMDDNLQDHDALAVGLFVQNFILLLSARGVGSCLQVSVTSYPEVLRRGFRVPEGRRILCGIAVGWPSEERINGVVSEREGIEKEVEFLEE
;
A
#
# COMPACT_ATOMS: atom_id res chain seq x y z
N MET A 1 19.16 -34.20 -10.83
CA MET A 1 17.76 -33.76 -10.78
C MET A 1 17.68 -32.43 -11.52
N THR A 2 17.20 -32.47 -12.76
CA THR A 2 17.15 -31.33 -13.67
C THR A 2 16.08 -30.37 -13.19
N ASN A 3 16.50 -29.17 -12.72
CA ASN A 3 15.61 -28.06 -12.53
C ASN A 3 15.04 -27.63 -13.91
N ALA A 4 13.94 -28.24 -14.31
CA ALA A 4 13.14 -27.69 -15.37
C ALA A 4 12.63 -26.31 -14.87
N THR A 5 13.12 -25.23 -15.45
CA THR A 5 12.51 -23.91 -15.36
C THR A 5 11.09 -24.05 -15.90
N LYS A 6 10.14 -24.33 -15.00
CA LYS A 6 8.72 -24.31 -15.31
C LYS A 6 8.43 -22.92 -15.84
N ASP A 7 8.01 -22.78 -17.08
CA ASP A 7 7.52 -21.51 -17.61
C ASP A 7 6.48 -20.98 -16.64
N LEU A 8 6.78 -19.82 -16.01
CA LEU A 8 5.87 -19.21 -15.05
C LEU A 8 4.56 -18.84 -15.77
N SER A 9 3.45 -19.18 -15.17
CA SER A 9 2.17 -18.67 -15.67
C SER A 9 2.16 -17.13 -15.63
N PRO A 10 1.38 -16.47 -16.47
CA PRO A 10 1.28 -14.99 -16.43
C PRO A 10 0.95 -14.46 -15.03
N ILE A 11 0.11 -15.15 -14.27
CA ILE A 11 -0.25 -14.75 -12.92
C ILE A 11 0.92 -14.90 -11.93
N ASP A 12 1.75 -15.93 -12.08
CA ASP A 12 2.94 -16.12 -11.23
C ASP A 12 3.92 -14.95 -11.42
N SER A 13 4.11 -14.54 -12.67
CA SER A 13 4.95 -13.38 -13.00
C SER A 13 4.43 -12.09 -12.37
N ILE A 14 3.12 -11.82 -12.45
CA ILE A 14 2.50 -10.65 -11.85
C ILE A 14 2.67 -10.65 -10.33
N ILE A 15 2.43 -11.79 -9.67
CA ILE A 15 2.55 -11.93 -8.23
C ILE A 15 4.00 -11.70 -7.78
N ARG A 16 4.99 -12.29 -8.47
CA ARG A 16 6.41 -12.14 -8.14
C ARG A 16 6.92 -10.71 -8.32
N ASN A 17 6.47 -10.03 -9.36
CA ASN A 17 6.93 -8.69 -9.71
C ASN A 17 6.22 -7.60 -8.90
N ARG A 18 5.02 -7.86 -8.36
CA ARG A 18 4.30 -6.87 -7.57
C ARG A 18 5.05 -6.55 -6.27
N HIS A 19 5.45 -5.31 -6.11
CA HIS A 19 6.05 -4.75 -4.89
C HIS A 19 5.45 -3.39 -4.58
N SER A 20 5.78 -2.80 -3.43
CA SER A 20 5.35 -1.45 -3.04
C SER A 20 6.18 -0.41 -3.77
N THR A 21 5.56 0.38 -4.63
CA THR A 21 6.18 1.50 -5.35
C THR A 21 6.24 2.73 -4.45
N ARG A 22 7.42 3.32 -4.27
CA ARG A 22 7.67 4.43 -3.33
C ARG A 22 8.27 5.68 -3.99
N SER A 23 8.19 5.74 -5.30
CA SER A 23 8.48 6.92 -6.11
C SER A 23 7.73 6.81 -7.43
N PHE A 24 7.03 7.87 -7.83
CA PHE A 24 6.13 7.86 -8.98
C PHE A 24 6.49 8.96 -9.96
N LYS A 25 6.25 8.70 -11.25
CA LYS A 25 6.23 9.73 -12.29
C LYS A 25 5.00 10.63 -12.10
N PRO A 26 5.06 11.91 -12.48
CA PRO A 26 3.92 12.82 -12.35
C PRO A 26 2.79 12.55 -13.35
N ASP A 27 3.04 11.67 -14.32
CA ASP A 27 2.11 11.38 -15.41
C ASP A 27 0.77 10.85 -14.88
N PRO A 28 -0.36 11.35 -15.40
CA PRO A 28 -1.67 10.92 -14.95
C PRO A 28 -1.95 9.45 -15.31
N VAL A 29 -2.61 8.74 -14.41
CA VAL A 29 -3.15 7.41 -14.70
C VAL A 29 -4.57 7.58 -15.27
N PRO A 30 -4.87 7.02 -16.45
CA PRO A 30 -6.20 7.14 -17.04
C PRO A 30 -7.30 6.60 -16.12
N LYS A 31 -8.37 7.37 -15.94
CA LYS A 31 -9.51 6.96 -15.11
C LYS A 31 -10.16 5.67 -15.63
N SER A 32 -10.22 5.49 -16.95
CA SER A 32 -10.74 4.28 -17.59
C SER A 32 -9.95 3.04 -17.19
N LEU A 33 -8.61 3.12 -17.13
CA LEU A 33 -7.75 2.01 -16.69
C LEU A 33 -8.04 1.66 -15.22
N LEU A 34 -8.18 2.66 -14.36
CA LEU A 34 -8.52 2.43 -12.95
C LEU A 34 -9.90 1.77 -12.80
N GLN A 35 -10.90 2.24 -13.57
CA GLN A 35 -12.25 1.69 -13.55
C GLN A 35 -12.26 0.23 -14.03
N GLU A 36 -11.55 -0.10 -15.10
CA GLU A 36 -11.41 -1.48 -15.57
C GLU A 36 -10.80 -2.39 -14.49
N CYS A 37 -9.67 -1.97 -13.88
CA CYS A 37 -9.05 -2.72 -12.79
C CYS A 37 -10.00 -2.91 -11.59
N LEU A 38 -10.75 -1.88 -11.22
CA LEU A 38 -11.70 -1.95 -10.11
C LEU A 38 -12.86 -2.90 -10.39
N LEU A 39 -13.42 -2.89 -11.61
CA LEU A 39 -14.49 -3.82 -12.02
C LEU A 39 -14.02 -5.28 -11.95
N LEU A 40 -12.82 -5.55 -12.46
CA LEU A 40 -12.26 -6.90 -12.41
C LEU A 40 -11.90 -7.31 -10.97
N ALA A 41 -11.35 -6.39 -10.17
CA ALA A 41 -11.02 -6.64 -8.76
C ALA A 41 -12.27 -7.02 -7.96
N GLN A 42 -13.36 -6.29 -8.15
CA GLN A 42 -14.66 -6.56 -7.54
C GLN A 42 -15.22 -7.93 -7.98
N ARG A 43 -15.09 -8.26 -9.26
CA ARG A 43 -15.57 -9.53 -9.80
C ARG A 43 -14.89 -10.74 -9.17
N GLY A 44 -13.58 -10.62 -8.88
CA GLY A 44 -12.78 -11.71 -8.30
C GLY A 44 -12.73 -11.75 -6.78
N ALA A 45 -13.26 -10.74 -6.09
CA ALA A 45 -13.19 -10.68 -4.63
C ALA A 45 -14.35 -11.44 -3.98
N ALA A 46 -14.01 -12.42 -3.12
CA ALA A 46 -15.00 -13.09 -2.28
C ALA A 46 -15.41 -12.19 -1.09
N SER A 47 -16.66 -12.27 -0.67
CA SER A 47 -17.13 -11.66 0.57
C SER A 47 -18.22 -12.50 1.24
N ASN A 48 -18.23 -12.50 2.56
CA ASN A 48 -19.25 -13.16 3.33
C ASN A 48 -20.66 -12.69 2.88
N SER A 49 -21.56 -13.62 2.60
CA SER A 49 -22.93 -13.33 2.15
C SER A 49 -23.02 -12.32 0.99
N ASN A 50 -21.94 -12.16 0.23
CA ASN A 50 -21.83 -11.21 -0.88
C ASN A 50 -22.10 -9.74 -0.49
N ILE A 51 -21.74 -9.35 0.73
CA ILE A 51 -22.02 -7.99 1.25
C ILE A 51 -21.17 -6.89 0.59
N GLN A 52 -20.06 -7.24 -0.07
CA GLN A 52 -19.22 -6.32 -0.86
C GLN A 52 -18.88 -5.04 -0.10
N ASN A 53 -18.37 -5.21 1.11
CA ASN A 53 -18.17 -4.19 2.13
C ASN A 53 -16.96 -3.26 1.90
N TRP A 54 -16.20 -3.45 0.84
CA TRP A 54 -15.10 -2.57 0.47
C TRP A 54 -15.57 -1.19 0.02
N ARG A 55 -14.88 -0.18 0.49
CA ARG A 55 -15.07 1.20 0.05
C ARG A 55 -13.70 1.82 -0.25
N LEU A 56 -13.54 2.28 -1.48
CA LEU A 56 -12.31 2.93 -1.94
C LEU A 56 -12.68 4.31 -2.49
N THR A 57 -12.07 5.35 -1.91
CA THR A 57 -12.17 6.71 -2.43
C THR A 57 -10.83 7.09 -3.04
N LEU A 58 -10.81 7.46 -4.31
CA LEU A 58 -9.63 7.91 -5.04
C LEU A 58 -9.72 9.40 -5.33
N ALA A 59 -8.58 10.09 -5.27
CA ALA A 59 -8.42 11.50 -5.61
C ALA A 59 -7.22 11.69 -6.54
N SER A 60 -7.36 12.60 -7.49
CA SER A 60 -6.31 13.05 -8.41
C SER A 60 -6.43 14.57 -8.64
N GLY A 61 -5.44 15.17 -9.30
CA GLY A 61 -5.43 16.60 -9.61
C GLY A 61 -5.62 17.49 -8.36
N PRO A 62 -6.34 18.60 -8.45
CA PRO A 62 -6.48 19.56 -7.32
C PRO A 62 -7.06 18.96 -6.04
N ALA A 63 -7.89 17.92 -6.13
CA ALA A 63 -8.42 17.23 -4.95
C ALA A 63 -7.29 16.49 -4.20
N LYS A 64 -6.46 15.74 -4.94
CA LYS A 64 -5.25 15.09 -4.39
C LYS A 64 -4.33 16.13 -3.76
N ASP A 65 -4.05 17.24 -4.44
CA ASP A 65 -3.10 18.26 -3.96
C ASP A 65 -3.54 18.85 -2.62
N ARG A 66 -4.84 19.13 -2.42
CA ARG A 66 -5.38 19.60 -1.14
C ARG A 66 -5.20 18.56 -0.02
N ILE A 67 -5.46 17.28 -0.32
CA ILE A 67 -5.33 16.20 0.67
C ILE A 67 -3.87 16.02 1.07
N VAL A 68 -2.98 15.96 0.11
CA VAL A 68 -1.54 15.80 0.33
C VAL A 68 -0.99 16.97 1.15
N LYS A 69 -1.36 18.21 0.81
CA LYS A 69 -0.93 19.39 1.56
C LYS A 69 -1.41 19.34 3.02
N ALA A 70 -2.67 18.98 3.25
CA ALA A 70 -3.22 18.86 4.60
C ALA A 70 -2.55 17.75 5.41
N LEU A 71 -2.26 16.61 4.78
CA LEU A 71 -1.63 15.47 5.44
C LEU A 71 -0.14 15.75 5.76
N ALA A 72 0.59 16.36 4.83
CA ALA A 72 1.99 16.75 5.04
C ALA A 72 2.08 17.78 6.18
N HIS A 73 1.21 18.79 6.20
CA HIS A 73 1.15 19.77 7.30
C HIS A 73 0.84 19.10 8.64
N ALA A 74 -0.10 18.17 8.68
CA ALA A 74 -0.40 17.42 9.90
C ALA A 74 0.83 16.60 10.38
N ALA A 75 1.56 15.99 9.45
CA ALA A 75 2.75 15.21 9.78
C ALA A 75 3.92 16.04 10.34
N GLU A 76 3.95 17.34 10.04
CA GLU A 76 4.93 18.29 10.56
C GLU A 76 4.52 18.90 11.91
N THR A 77 3.21 19.03 12.18
CA THR A 77 2.69 19.86 13.28
C THR A 77 1.90 19.12 14.35
N ILE A 78 1.45 17.91 14.05
CA ILE A 78 0.63 17.11 14.96
C ILE A 78 1.36 15.82 15.29
N GLU A 79 1.41 15.48 16.58
CA GLU A 79 1.93 14.17 16.98
C GLU A 79 1.08 13.03 16.39
N PRO A 80 1.69 12.07 15.69
CA PRO A 80 0.95 11.00 15.06
C PRO A 80 0.30 10.07 16.09
N LYS A 81 -0.92 9.59 15.82
CA LYS A 81 -1.48 8.49 16.60
C LYS A 81 -0.55 7.27 16.51
N PRO A 82 -0.23 6.64 17.63
CA PRO A 82 0.61 5.44 17.63
C PRO A 82 0.00 4.34 16.75
N LEU A 83 0.86 3.67 15.99
CA LEU A 83 0.53 2.45 15.26
C LEU A 83 1.34 1.31 15.90
N PRO A 84 0.79 0.70 16.97
CA PRO A 84 1.52 -0.31 17.73
C PRO A 84 1.83 -1.53 16.87
N LEU A 85 3.04 -2.04 17.00
CA LEU A 85 3.47 -3.30 16.41
C LEU A 85 3.91 -4.22 17.54
N PRO A 86 3.28 -5.42 17.70
CA PRO A 86 3.70 -6.36 18.71
C PRO A 86 5.18 -6.73 18.60
N THR A 87 5.84 -6.96 19.74
CA THR A 87 7.30 -7.15 19.82
C THR A 87 7.80 -8.27 18.92
N GLN A 88 7.04 -9.35 18.77
CA GLN A 88 7.37 -10.49 17.93
C GLN A 88 7.53 -10.15 16.43
N PHE A 89 6.92 -9.05 15.98
CA PHE A 89 6.99 -8.60 14.58
C PHE A 89 7.97 -7.44 14.35
N GLN A 90 8.65 -6.97 15.41
CA GLN A 90 9.54 -5.80 15.28
C GLN A 90 10.71 -6.07 14.35
N HIS A 91 11.26 -7.29 14.36
CA HIS A 91 12.36 -7.67 13.48
C HIS A 91 12.02 -7.51 12.00
N HIS A 92 10.78 -7.77 11.57
CA HIS A 92 10.35 -7.53 10.18
C HIS A 92 10.38 -6.04 9.82
N ARG A 93 9.93 -5.19 10.76
CA ARG A 93 9.99 -3.73 10.57
C ARG A 93 11.43 -3.25 10.48
N ASP A 94 12.29 -3.74 11.36
CA ASP A 94 13.69 -3.34 11.41
C ASP A 94 14.44 -3.79 10.14
N ASN A 95 14.19 -5.00 9.65
CA ASN A 95 14.70 -5.49 8.37
C ASN A 95 14.21 -4.60 7.21
N LEU A 96 12.92 -4.25 7.19
CA LEU A 96 12.38 -3.36 6.16
C LEU A 96 13.02 -1.96 6.22
N VAL A 97 13.27 -1.43 7.41
CA VAL A 97 13.97 -0.14 7.62
C VAL A 97 15.39 -0.22 7.03
N GLN A 98 16.13 -1.30 7.28
CA GLN A 98 17.46 -1.52 6.70
C GLN A 98 17.42 -1.57 5.17
N LEU A 99 16.43 -2.24 4.59
CA LEU A 99 16.26 -2.30 3.13
C LEU A 99 15.94 -0.93 2.53
N LEU A 100 15.00 -0.19 3.14
CA LEU A 100 14.53 1.09 2.60
C LEU A 100 15.56 2.21 2.74
N TYR A 101 16.23 2.29 3.88
CA TYR A 101 17.18 3.37 4.18
C TYR A 101 18.64 2.97 4.01
N GLY A 102 18.93 1.69 3.84
CA GLY A 102 20.27 1.19 3.51
C GLY A 102 20.65 1.40 2.04
N ALA A 103 21.77 0.80 1.65
CA ALA A 103 22.38 0.97 0.33
C ALA A 103 21.49 0.52 -0.85
N GLN A 104 20.56 -0.41 -0.62
CA GLN A 104 19.61 -0.86 -1.65
C GLN A 104 18.49 0.15 -1.91
N GLY A 105 18.12 0.94 -0.90
CA GLY A 105 17.06 1.93 -0.95
C GLY A 105 17.61 3.37 -1.07
N HIS A 106 17.36 4.17 -0.06
CA HIS A 106 17.72 5.59 -0.03
C HIS A 106 19.19 5.88 0.29
N ASP A 107 19.95 4.91 0.81
CA ASP A 107 21.30 5.07 1.32
C ASP A 107 21.45 6.19 2.39
N LEU A 108 20.63 6.10 3.43
CA LEU A 108 20.47 7.11 4.47
C LEU A 108 20.71 6.57 5.90
N MET A 109 21.55 5.54 6.08
CA MET A 109 21.77 4.91 7.41
C MET A 109 22.82 5.61 8.28
N GLY A 110 23.58 6.60 7.80
CA GLY A 110 24.54 7.35 8.60
C GLY A 110 23.90 8.30 9.61
N GLU A 111 24.58 8.60 10.71
CA GLU A 111 24.14 9.62 11.69
C GLU A 111 24.08 11.01 11.07
N ASP A 112 25.02 11.31 10.19
CA ASP A 112 25.07 12.53 9.36
C ASP A 112 23.88 12.67 8.41
N LYS A 113 23.14 11.58 8.15
CA LYS A 113 21.97 11.52 7.24
C LYS A 113 20.63 11.50 7.98
N LYS A 114 20.59 11.78 9.27
CA LYS A 114 19.37 11.71 10.09
C LYS A 114 18.24 12.60 9.55
N ASP A 115 18.54 13.83 9.18
CA ASP A 115 17.53 14.76 8.65
C ASP A 115 17.01 14.31 7.28
N ALA A 116 17.91 13.84 6.38
CA ALA A 116 17.52 13.31 5.08
C ALA A 116 16.65 12.05 5.23
N ARG A 117 16.94 11.19 6.20
CA ARG A 117 16.12 10.03 6.54
C ARG A 117 14.73 10.43 7.05
N GLN A 118 14.64 11.48 7.88
CA GLN A 118 13.37 12.03 8.33
C GLN A 118 12.57 12.59 7.15
N GLN A 119 13.20 13.34 6.24
CA GLN A 119 12.54 13.84 5.03
C GLN A 119 12.05 12.69 4.13
N ALA A 120 12.84 11.63 3.96
CA ALA A 120 12.40 10.45 3.22
C ALA A 120 11.19 9.76 3.88
N ARG A 121 11.15 9.73 5.22
CA ARG A 121 9.99 9.22 5.98
C ARG A 121 8.74 10.06 5.77
N LEU A 122 8.88 11.38 5.68
CA LEU A 122 7.76 12.30 5.44
C LEU A 122 7.13 12.13 4.06
N LYS A 123 7.86 11.55 3.07
CA LYS A 123 7.28 11.20 1.76
C LYS A 123 6.09 10.25 1.84
N ASN A 124 5.93 9.49 2.92
CA ASN A 124 4.71 8.70 3.15
C ASN A 124 3.45 9.58 3.13
N TYR A 125 3.53 10.76 3.72
CA TYR A 125 2.40 11.67 3.88
C TYR A 125 2.12 12.52 2.63
N SER A 126 3.02 12.46 1.65
CA SER A 126 2.79 12.95 0.29
C SER A 126 2.45 11.82 -0.70
N PHE A 127 2.16 10.61 -0.20
CA PHE A 127 1.90 9.43 -1.01
C PHE A 127 3.01 9.17 -2.04
N PHE A 128 4.26 9.46 -1.67
CA PHE A 128 5.44 9.30 -2.52
C PHE A 128 5.36 10.03 -3.87
N GLY A 129 4.57 11.11 -3.96
CA GLY A 129 4.37 11.88 -5.18
C GLY A 129 3.41 11.25 -6.19
N ALA A 130 2.63 10.24 -5.81
CA ALA A 130 1.70 9.56 -6.70
C ALA A 130 0.65 10.50 -7.31
N PRO A 131 0.33 10.36 -8.61
CA PRO A 131 -0.71 11.16 -9.28
C PRO A 131 -2.12 10.81 -8.83
N VAL A 132 -2.34 9.61 -8.29
CA VAL A 132 -3.61 9.16 -7.72
C VAL A 132 -3.36 8.67 -6.30
N VAL A 133 -4.16 9.16 -5.37
CA VAL A 133 -4.10 8.77 -3.96
C VAL A 133 -5.48 8.32 -3.51
N GLY A 134 -5.55 7.46 -2.51
CA GLY A 134 -6.84 6.97 -2.05
C GLY A 134 -6.83 6.53 -0.60
N VAL A 135 -8.03 6.26 -0.10
CA VAL A 135 -8.28 5.68 1.20
C VAL A 135 -9.23 4.49 1.06
N ILE A 136 -8.90 3.42 1.78
CA ILE A 136 -9.67 2.18 1.86
C ILE A 136 -10.36 2.17 3.21
N SER A 137 -11.66 1.96 3.19
CA SER A 137 -12.49 1.93 4.40
C SER A 137 -13.56 0.84 4.31
N MET A 138 -14.11 0.49 5.46
CA MET A 138 -15.29 -0.37 5.59
C MET A 138 -16.24 0.20 6.65
N ASP A 139 -17.47 -0.27 6.70
CA ASP A 139 -18.40 0.12 7.73
C ASP A 139 -17.90 -0.38 9.11
N ASP A 140 -17.97 0.45 10.15
CA ASP A 140 -17.34 0.21 11.45
C ASP A 140 -18.11 -0.78 12.34
N ASN A 141 -19.38 -1.05 12.00
CA ASN A 141 -20.21 -2.08 12.62
C ASN A 141 -19.90 -3.50 12.12
N LEU A 142 -19.04 -3.64 11.11
CA LEU A 142 -18.58 -4.93 10.59
C LEU A 142 -17.38 -5.46 11.39
N GLN A 143 -17.21 -6.78 11.36
CA GLN A 143 -16.20 -7.48 12.15
C GLN A 143 -14.87 -7.64 11.39
N ASP A 144 -13.86 -8.17 12.06
CA ASP A 144 -12.53 -8.35 11.47
C ASP A 144 -12.54 -9.37 10.32
N HIS A 145 -13.39 -10.40 10.36
CA HIS A 145 -13.55 -11.34 9.25
C HIS A 145 -14.10 -10.66 7.97
N ASP A 146 -14.82 -9.54 8.10
CA ASP A 146 -15.29 -8.77 6.96
C ASP A 146 -14.15 -7.94 6.33
N ALA A 147 -13.12 -7.57 7.12
CA ALA A 147 -11.93 -6.93 6.59
C ALA A 147 -11.14 -7.85 5.64
N LEU A 148 -11.27 -9.19 5.78
CA LEU A 148 -10.70 -10.15 4.84
C LEU A 148 -11.21 -9.90 3.41
N ALA A 149 -12.51 -9.67 3.23
CA ALA A 149 -13.10 -9.37 1.92
C ALA A 149 -12.53 -8.08 1.31
N VAL A 150 -12.30 -7.06 2.14
CA VAL A 150 -11.64 -5.81 1.70
C VAL A 150 -10.22 -6.08 1.25
N GLY A 151 -9.47 -6.92 2.00
CA GLY A 151 -8.11 -7.33 1.63
C GLY A 151 -8.07 -8.06 0.28
N LEU A 152 -9.00 -9.00 0.04
CA LEU A 152 -9.12 -9.72 -1.23
C LEU A 152 -9.41 -8.79 -2.41
N PHE A 153 -10.33 -7.84 -2.24
CA PHE A 153 -10.61 -6.82 -3.25
C PHE A 153 -9.38 -5.97 -3.56
N VAL A 154 -8.72 -5.45 -2.53
CA VAL A 154 -7.52 -4.61 -2.68
C VAL A 154 -6.38 -5.38 -3.32
N GLN A 155 -6.15 -6.64 -2.93
CA GLN A 155 -5.11 -7.48 -3.52
C GLN A 155 -5.36 -7.69 -5.01
N ASN A 156 -6.60 -8.01 -5.41
CA ASN A 156 -6.95 -8.12 -6.83
C ASN A 156 -6.67 -6.80 -7.57
N PHE A 157 -7.05 -5.66 -6.99
CA PHE A 157 -6.84 -4.35 -7.60
C PHE A 157 -5.36 -4.06 -7.84
N ILE A 158 -4.49 -4.24 -6.83
CA ILE A 158 -3.06 -3.95 -6.97
C ILE A 158 -2.34 -4.93 -7.91
N LEU A 159 -2.78 -6.19 -8.02
CA LEU A 159 -2.28 -7.14 -9.02
C LEU A 159 -2.67 -6.72 -10.44
N LEU A 160 -3.91 -6.29 -10.63
CA LEU A 160 -4.40 -5.81 -11.94
C LEU A 160 -3.71 -4.52 -12.38
N LEU A 161 -3.38 -3.61 -11.45
CA LEU A 161 -2.53 -2.45 -11.71
C LEU A 161 -1.13 -2.89 -12.13
N SER A 162 -0.50 -3.79 -11.37
CA SER A 162 0.84 -4.32 -11.66
C SER A 162 0.91 -4.98 -13.03
N ALA A 163 -0.12 -5.76 -13.42
CA ALA A 163 -0.22 -6.38 -14.75
C ALA A 163 -0.27 -5.35 -15.89
N ARG A 164 -0.57 -4.08 -15.59
CA ARG A 164 -0.64 -2.97 -16.55
C ARG A 164 0.52 -1.98 -16.41
N GLY A 165 1.56 -2.35 -15.66
CA GLY A 165 2.73 -1.51 -15.40
C GLY A 165 2.46 -0.33 -14.46
N VAL A 166 1.30 -0.28 -13.81
CA VAL A 166 0.97 0.75 -12.82
C VAL A 166 1.40 0.29 -11.44
N GLY A 167 2.22 1.09 -10.79
CA GLY A 167 2.69 0.86 -9.42
C GLY A 167 1.65 1.24 -8.38
N SER A 168 1.77 0.61 -7.21
CA SER A 168 0.95 0.96 -6.05
C SER A 168 1.70 0.77 -4.73
N CYS A 169 1.27 1.50 -3.70
CA CYS A 169 1.73 1.30 -2.33
C CYS A 169 0.57 1.43 -1.35
N LEU A 170 0.30 0.39 -0.58
CA LEU A 170 -0.62 0.46 0.56
C LEU A 170 0.11 1.12 1.74
N GLN A 171 -0.55 2.06 2.41
CA GLN A 171 0.08 2.89 3.43
C GLN A 171 -0.76 2.94 4.70
N VAL A 172 -0.35 2.15 5.70
CA VAL A 172 -0.94 2.24 7.03
C VAL A 172 -0.48 3.51 7.75
N SER A 173 0.73 4.00 7.47
CA SER A 173 1.31 5.21 8.11
C SER A 173 0.41 6.45 8.05
N VAL A 174 -0.34 6.63 6.95
CA VAL A 174 -1.23 7.78 6.80
C VAL A 174 -2.43 7.75 7.76
N THR A 175 -2.79 6.57 8.29
CA THR A 175 -3.88 6.44 9.27
C THR A 175 -3.52 7.01 10.65
N SER A 176 -2.27 7.41 10.87
CA SER A 176 -1.89 8.20 12.05
C SER A 176 -2.63 9.54 12.15
N TYR A 177 -3.19 10.03 11.03
CA TYR A 177 -3.97 11.28 10.95
C TYR A 177 -5.39 11.03 10.41
N PRO A 178 -6.22 10.25 11.11
CA PRO A 178 -7.51 9.78 10.60
C PRO A 178 -8.47 10.92 10.27
N GLU A 179 -8.46 12.02 11.05
CA GLU A 179 -9.35 13.16 10.84
C GLU A 179 -9.01 13.92 9.55
N VAL A 180 -7.72 14.01 9.21
CA VAL A 180 -7.28 14.62 7.95
C VAL A 180 -7.74 13.79 6.77
N LEU A 181 -7.57 12.45 6.86
CA LEU A 181 -8.04 11.53 5.84
C LEU A 181 -9.57 11.58 5.70
N ARG A 182 -10.30 11.53 6.82
CA ARG A 182 -11.76 11.56 6.85
C ARG A 182 -12.29 12.81 6.14
N ARG A 183 -11.76 13.97 6.50
CA ARG A 183 -12.15 15.25 5.88
C ARG A 183 -11.74 15.30 4.40
N GLY A 184 -10.49 14.94 4.10
CA GLY A 184 -9.93 15.05 2.75
C GLY A 184 -10.62 14.15 1.73
N PHE A 185 -10.87 12.90 2.09
CA PHE A 185 -11.53 11.91 1.24
C PHE A 185 -13.06 11.85 1.44
N ARG A 186 -13.64 12.70 2.28
CA ARG A 186 -15.07 12.72 2.62
C ARG A 186 -15.56 11.34 3.08
N VAL A 187 -14.77 10.66 3.92
CA VAL A 187 -15.17 9.39 4.50
C VAL A 187 -16.25 9.64 5.55
N PRO A 188 -17.47 9.10 5.38
CA PRO A 188 -18.56 9.30 6.35
C PRO A 188 -18.21 8.81 7.75
N GLU A 189 -18.88 9.38 8.75
CA GLU A 189 -18.94 8.77 10.08
C GLU A 189 -19.52 7.35 9.97
N GLY A 190 -19.20 6.48 10.90
CA GLY A 190 -19.59 5.07 10.84
C GLY A 190 -18.77 4.23 9.86
N ARG A 191 -17.64 4.76 9.35
CA ARG A 191 -16.68 3.99 8.58
C ARG A 191 -15.30 3.98 9.21
N ARG A 192 -14.71 2.81 9.33
CA ARG A 192 -13.34 2.57 9.77
C ARG A 192 -12.40 2.70 8.56
N ILE A 193 -11.41 3.59 8.66
CA ILE A 193 -10.33 3.68 7.66
C ILE A 193 -9.33 2.57 7.95
N LEU A 194 -9.00 1.78 6.94
CA LEU A 194 -8.07 0.65 7.04
C LEU A 194 -6.65 1.05 6.64
N CYS A 195 -6.50 1.70 5.49
CA CYS A 195 -5.21 2.22 5.01
C CYS A 195 -5.39 3.24 3.88
N GLY A 196 -4.30 3.93 3.54
CA GLY A 196 -4.19 4.68 2.30
C GLY A 196 -3.65 3.84 1.16
N ILE A 197 -3.77 4.36 -0.06
CA ILE A 197 -3.16 3.79 -1.25
C ILE A 197 -2.61 4.90 -2.16
N ALA A 198 -1.35 4.74 -2.60
CA ALA A 198 -0.72 5.51 -3.66
C ALA A 198 -0.79 4.71 -4.96
N VAL A 199 -1.09 5.35 -6.09
CA VAL A 199 -1.18 4.71 -7.42
C VAL A 199 -0.60 5.64 -8.48
N GLY A 200 0.26 5.10 -9.35
CA GLY A 200 0.90 5.87 -10.43
C GLY A 200 1.87 5.04 -11.24
N TRP A 201 2.47 5.64 -12.25
CA TRP A 201 3.56 5.05 -13.01
C TRP A 201 4.83 5.05 -12.17
N PRO A 202 5.52 3.90 -11.99
CA PRO A 202 6.76 3.86 -11.22
C PRO A 202 7.83 4.74 -11.85
N SER A 203 8.57 5.50 -11.02
CA SER A 203 9.79 6.15 -11.47
C SER A 203 10.96 5.16 -11.52
N GLU A 204 12.09 5.58 -12.08
CA GLU A 204 13.32 4.79 -12.15
C GLU A 204 14.18 4.92 -10.88
N GLU A 205 13.68 5.58 -9.84
CA GLU A 205 14.42 5.74 -8.59
C GLU A 205 14.69 4.37 -7.94
N ARG A 206 15.90 4.23 -7.42
CA ARG A 206 16.42 2.99 -6.81
C ARG A 206 15.50 2.43 -5.72
N ILE A 207 14.79 3.28 -5.00
CA ILE A 207 13.85 2.84 -3.95
C ILE A 207 12.75 1.90 -4.48
N ASN A 208 12.39 2.00 -5.75
CA ASN A 208 11.42 1.11 -6.38
C ASN A 208 11.98 -0.28 -6.69
N GLY A 209 13.30 -0.46 -6.64
CA GLY A 209 13.94 -1.78 -6.73
C GLY A 209 13.98 -2.55 -5.41
N VAL A 210 13.55 -1.93 -4.30
CA VAL A 210 13.55 -2.59 -2.99
C VAL A 210 12.38 -3.56 -2.89
N VAL A 211 12.70 -4.86 -2.82
CA VAL A 211 11.75 -5.95 -2.62
C VAL A 211 12.06 -6.63 -1.29
N SER A 212 11.08 -6.69 -0.40
CA SER A 212 11.21 -7.40 0.88
C SER A 212 11.00 -8.90 0.69
N GLU A 213 11.85 -9.68 1.32
CA GLU A 213 11.71 -11.13 1.41
C GLU A 213 10.45 -11.54 2.20
N ARG A 214 10.10 -12.80 2.10
CA ARG A 214 9.07 -13.46 2.89
C ARG A 214 9.73 -14.60 3.66
N GLU A 215 9.21 -14.91 4.83
CA GLU A 215 9.60 -16.12 5.54
C GLU A 215 9.20 -17.38 4.77
N GLY A 216 9.84 -18.49 5.09
CA GLY A 216 9.50 -19.78 4.47
C GLY A 216 8.06 -20.17 4.81
N ILE A 217 7.36 -20.74 3.81
CA ILE A 217 5.95 -21.09 3.95
C ILE A 217 5.70 -22.13 5.06
N GLU A 218 6.72 -22.92 5.38
CA GLU A 218 6.70 -23.92 6.44
C GLU A 218 6.52 -23.34 7.85
N LYS A 219 6.77 -22.04 8.02
CA LYS A 219 6.53 -21.35 9.29
C LYS A 219 5.10 -20.89 9.45
N GLU A 220 4.39 -20.73 8.33
CA GLU A 220 3.09 -20.06 8.28
C GLU A 220 1.96 -21.04 7.92
N VAL A 221 2.29 -22.21 7.36
CA VAL A 221 1.32 -23.20 6.90
C VAL A 221 1.67 -24.57 7.42
N GLU A 222 0.74 -25.21 8.08
CA GLU A 222 0.83 -26.58 8.54
C GLU A 222 -0.11 -27.47 7.71
N PHE A 223 0.40 -28.60 7.24
CA PHE A 223 -0.41 -29.65 6.62
C PHE A 223 -0.64 -30.76 7.65
N LEU A 224 -1.89 -30.91 8.11
CA LEU A 224 -2.25 -32.01 8.98
C LEU A 224 -2.58 -33.23 8.10
N GLU A 225 -1.70 -34.22 8.14
CA GLU A 225 -1.87 -35.50 7.46
C GLU A 225 -2.02 -36.57 8.55
N GLU A 226 -3.04 -37.44 8.43
CA GLU A 226 -3.28 -38.56 9.35
C GLU A 226 -2.33 -39.74 9.02
#